data_6cc649059634003ae7fe1d35a601df18
#
_entry.id   6cc649059634003ae7fe1d35a601df18
#
_cell.length_a   1.000
_cell.length_b   1.000
_cell.length_c   1.000
_cell.angle_alpha   90.00
_cell.angle_beta   90.00
_cell.angle_gamma   90.00
#
_symmetry.space_group_name_H-M   'P 1'
#
loop_
_entity.id
_entity.type
_entity.pdbx_description
1 polymer ?
#
loop_
_entity_poly.entity_id
_entity_poly.type
_entity_poly.pdbx_seq_one_letter_code
_entity_poly.pdbx_strand_id
1 'polypeptide(L)'
;MNAISKWSFGLVLLAGMAFGQVPASNDTSDGNSNTGMGTGALGGPNPVNLTGKRNTASGSSALGANTTGNDNTASGNASLPNNTSGSSNTGVGSFALSSNDSGS
;
A
#
# COMPACT_ATOMS: atom_id res chain seq x y z
N MET A 1 -37.43 21.22 15.47
CA MET A 1 -36.25 20.52 16.01
C MET A 1 -35.52 19.69 15.00
N ASN A 2 -36.07 19.49 13.82
CA ASN A 2 -35.41 18.74 12.76
C ASN A 2 -34.11 19.38 12.27
N ALA A 3 -33.97 20.70 12.42
CA ALA A 3 -32.75 21.39 12.05
C ALA A 3 -31.54 20.98 12.90
N ILE A 4 -31.76 20.70 14.18
CA ILE A 4 -30.67 20.32 15.10
C ILE A 4 -30.13 18.96 14.76
N SER A 5 -30.97 17.99 14.43
CA SER A 5 -30.49 16.65 14.05
C SER A 5 -29.74 16.65 12.72
N LYS A 6 -30.14 17.50 11.79
CA LYS A 6 -29.39 17.68 10.52
C LYS A 6 -28.01 18.28 10.75
N TRP A 7 -27.91 19.24 11.63
CA TRP A 7 -26.64 19.85 12.01
C TRP A 7 -25.70 18.87 12.70
N SER A 8 -26.24 18.07 13.63
CA SER A 8 -25.46 17.02 14.28
C SER A 8 -24.87 16.04 13.29
N PHE A 9 -25.63 15.64 12.30
CA PHE A 9 -25.19 14.72 11.29
C PHE A 9 -24.08 15.32 10.42
N GLY A 10 -24.27 16.56 9.96
CA GLY A 10 -23.26 17.25 9.19
C GLY A 10 -21.97 17.48 9.99
N LEU A 11 -22.11 17.77 11.28
CA LEU A 11 -20.96 17.98 12.15
C LEU A 11 -20.11 16.71 12.32
N VAL A 12 -20.76 15.56 12.43
CA VAL A 12 -20.05 14.27 12.53
C VAL A 12 -19.23 14.00 11.28
N LEU A 13 -19.79 14.27 10.10
CA LEU A 13 -19.05 14.13 8.85
C LEU A 13 -17.85 15.06 8.77
N LEU A 14 -18.02 16.31 9.16
CA LEU A 14 -16.94 17.28 9.17
C LEU A 14 -15.85 16.91 10.18
N ALA A 15 -16.21 16.41 11.35
CA ALA A 15 -15.26 15.96 12.34
C ALA A 15 -14.42 14.80 11.82
N GLY A 16 -15.02 13.82 11.14
CA GLY A 16 -14.29 12.73 10.51
C GLY A 16 -13.31 13.18 9.44
N MET A 17 -13.61 14.29 8.77
CA MET A 17 -12.72 14.85 7.74
C MET A 17 -11.63 15.77 8.33
N ALA A 18 -11.87 16.36 9.49
CA ALA A 18 -11.01 17.40 10.06
C ALA A 18 -9.77 16.85 10.77
N PHE A 19 -9.74 15.59 11.12
CA PHE A 19 -8.67 15.02 11.94
C PHE A 19 -7.51 14.42 11.16
N GLY A 20 -7.30 14.83 9.92
CA GLY A 20 -6.08 14.51 9.18
C GLY A 20 -5.73 13.04 9.19
N GLN A 21 -6.72 12.18 9.07
CA GLN A 21 -6.50 10.75 9.00
C GLN A 21 -5.62 10.41 7.83
N VAL A 22 -4.73 9.46 8.00
CA VAL A 22 -3.97 8.91 6.88
C VAL A 22 -4.98 8.43 5.84
N PRO A 23 -4.94 8.94 4.60
CA PRO A 23 -5.85 8.48 3.58
C PRO A 23 -5.79 6.96 3.44
N ALA A 24 -6.93 6.32 3.26
CA ALA A 24 -7.01 4.88 3.05
C ALA A 24 -6.10 4.40 1.88
N SER A 25 -5.80 5.30 0.95
CA SER A 25 -4.88 5.05 -0.16
C SER A 25 -3.42 4.82 0.23
N ASN A 26 -3.05 5.07 1.48
CA ASN A 26 -1.69 4.89 1.94
C ASN A 26 -1.46 3.55 2.66
N ASP A 27 -2.51 2.81 2.90
CA ASP A 27 -2.43 1.50 3.53
C ASP A 27 -3.07 0.46 2.59
N THR A 28 -2.27 -0.46 2.13
CA THR A 28 -2.68 -1.54 1.23
C THR A 28 -2.56 -2.90 1.87
N SER A 29 -2.59 -2.96 3.19
CA SER A 29 -2.62 -4.23 3.92
C SER A 29 -3.86 -5.04 3.56
N ASP A 30 -3.70 -6.33 3.34
CA ASP A 30 -4.77 -7.21 2.83
C ASP A 30 -4.86 -8.56 3.56
N GLY A 31 -5.83 -9.37 3.17
CA GLY A 31 -6.05 -10.71 3.71
C GLY A 31 -5.00 -11.76 3.32
N ASN A 32 -4.06 -11.43 2.45
CA ASN A 32 -2.94 -12.29 2.07
C ASN A 32 -1.70 -12.05 2.93
N SER A 33 -1.83 -11.37 4.04
CA SER A 33 -0.73 -10.97 4.92
C SER A 33 0.27 -10.03 4.25
N ASN A 34 -0.20 -9.22 3.31
CA ASN A 34 0.60 -8.16 2.72
C ASN A 34 0.44 -6.89 3.56
N THR A 35 1.51 -6.13 3.69
CA THR A 35 1.50 -4.83 4.35
C THR A 35 2.09 -3.79 3.41
N GLY A 36 1.30 -2.77 3.09
CA GLY A 36 1.74 -1.69 2.22
C GLY A 36 1.51 -0.34 2.87
N MET A 37 2.54 0.49 2.90
CA MET A 37 2.47 1.87 3.37
C MET A 37 3.13 2.79 2.36
N GLY A 38 2.39 3.75 1.87
CA GLY A 38 2.86 4.72 0.89
C GLY A 38 2.07 4.68 -0.41
N THR A 39 2.07 5.80 -1.10
CA THR A 39 1.34 5.94 -2.37
C THR A 39 1.84 4.92 -3.39
N GLY A 40 0.97 4.07 -3.88
CA GLY A 40 1.31 3.06 -4.88
C GLY A 40 2.10 1.86 -4.34
N ALA A 41 2.32 1.74 -3.03
CA ALA A 41 2.89 0.53 -2.46
C ALA A 41 1.98 -0.67 -2.78
N LEU A 42 2.58 -1.80 -3.16
CA LEU A 42 1.85 -3.01 -3.58
C LEU A 42 0.79 -2.77 -4.66
N GLY A 43 1.03 -1.79 -5.54
CA GLY A 43 0.07 -1.45 -6.60
C GLY A 43 -1.06 -0.51 -6.20
N GLY A 44 -0.99 0.05 -4.98
CA GLY A 44 -1.98 1.02 -4.50
C GLY A 44 -3.17 0.38 -3.78
N PRO A 45 -4.20 1.18 -3.48
CA PRO A 45 -5.28 0.78 -2.56
C PRO A 45 -6.18 -0.35 -3.08
N ASN A 46 -6.15 -0.61 -4.37
CA ASN A 46 -6.97 -1.67 -4.99
C ASN A 46 -6.14 -2.43 -6.03
N PRO A 47 -5.13 -3.17 -5.61
CA PRO A 47 -4.31 -3.93 -6.55
C PRO A 47 -5.13 -5.05 -7.18
N VAL A 48 -5.47 -4.91 -8.46
CA VAL A 48 -6.39 -5.83 -9.14
C VAL A 48 -5.82 -7.22 -9.38
N ASN A 49 -4.51 -7.37 -9.33
CA ASN A 49 -3.83 -8.62 -9.66
C ASN A 49 -2.88 -9.12 -8.58
N LEU A 50 -2.96 -8.58 -7.39
CA LEU A 50 -2.07 -9.00 -6.30
C LEU A 50 -2.57 -10.33 -5.71
N THR A 51 -1.95 -11.42 -6.09
CA THR A 51 -2.18 -12.75 -5.50
C THR A 51 -1.01 -13.20 -4.63
N GLY A 52 0.09 -12.49 -4.68
CA GLY A 52 1.25 -12.69 -3.81
C GLY A 52 0.92 -12.52 -2.34
N LYS A 53 1.68 -13.18 -1.49
CA LYS A 53 1.43 -13.24 -0.05
C LYS A 53 2.66 -12.85 0.75
N ARG A 54 2.43 -12.37 1.97
CA ARG A 54 3.46 -12.05 2.95
C ARG A 54 4.50 -11.05 2.43
N ASN A 55 4.04 -10.06 1.67
CA ASN A 55 4.90 -8.99 1.18
C ASN A 55 4.80 -7.77 2.09
N THR A 56 5.91 -7.12 2.33
CA THR A 56 5.96 -5.86 3.07
C THR A 56 6.54 -4.77 2.19
N ALA A 57 5.77 -3.72 1.98
CA ALA A 57 6.16 -2.57 1.18
C ALA A 57 6.01 -1.28 1.99
N SER A 58 7.10 -0.58 2.21
CA SER A 58 7.10 0.70 2.92
C SER A 58 7.80 1.75 2.08
N GLY A 59 7.04 2.65 1.54
CA GLY A 59 7.53 3.72 0.66
C GLY A 59 6.69 3.87 -0.59
N SER A 60 6.75 5.04 -1.21
CA SER A 60 6.02 5.29 -2.47
C SER A 60 6.48 4.31 -3.54
N SER A 61 5.53 3.64 -4.19
CA SER A 61 5.77 2.65 -5.25
C SER A 61 6.65 1.45 -4.85
N ALA A 62 6.83 1.20 -3.57
CA ALA A 62 7.51 -0.02 -3.10
C ALA A 62 6.67 -1.24 -3.50
N LEU A 63 7.30 -2.24 -4.15
CA LEU A 63 6.62 -3.41 -4.73
C LEU A 63 5.43 -3.03 -5.62
N GLY A 64 5.52 -1.90 -6.32
CA GLY A 64 4.40 -1.34 -7.07
C GLY A 64 3.87 -2.24 -8.18
N ALA A 65 4.70 -3.08 -8.78
CA ALA A 65 4.32 -4.00 -9.86
C ALA A 65 4.12 -5.44 -9.38
N ASN A 66 4.20 -5.73 -8.08
CA ASN A 66 4.10 -7.11 -7.60
C ASN A 66 2.72 -7.71 -7.89
N THR A 67 2.70 -8.89 -8.49
CA THR A 67 1.46 -9.61 -8.79
C THR A 67 1.39 -10.94 -8.07
N THR A 68 2.36 -11.81 -8.28
CA THR A 68 2.37 -13.18 -7.75
C THR A 68 3.53 -13.44 -6.78
N GLY A 69 4.49 -12.51 -6.69
CA GLY A 69 5.66 -12.67 -5.82
C GLY A 69 5.29 -12.76 -4.34
N ASN A 70 5.96 -13.64 -3.61
CA ASN A 70 5.71 -13.89 -2.20
C ASN A 70 6.93 -13.55 -1.36
N ASP A 71 6.70 -13.28 -0.07
CA ASP A 71 7.77 -13.14 0.91
C ASP A 71 8.80 -12.04 0.57
N ASN A 72 8.34 -10.97 -0.09
CA ASN A 72 9.23 -9.86 -0.44
C ASN A 72 9.14 -8.74 0.61
N THR A 73 10.27 -8.11 0.88
CA THR A 73 10.36 -6.93 1.74
C THR A 73 10.97 -5.78 0.97
N ALA A 74 10.23 -4.70 0.80
CA ALA A 74 10.71 -3.48 0.16
C ALA A 74 10.55 -2.29 1.10
N SER A 75 11.64 -1.63 1.40
CA SER A 75 11.64 -0.43 2.25
C SER A 75 12.39 0.71 1.57
N GLY A 76 11.67 1.72 1.20
CA GLY A 76 12.20 2.89 0.50
C GLY A 76 11.38 3.25 -0.73
N ASN A 77 11.52 4.49 -1.19
CA ASN A 77 10.86 4.95 -2.42
C ASN A 77 11.26 4.06 -3.60
N ALA A 78 10.29 3.52 -4.32
CA ALA A 78 10.53 2.67 -5.48
C ALA A 78 11.55 1.54 -5.19
N SER A 79 11.48 0.92 -4.03
CA SER A 79 12.19 -0.31 -3.75
C SER A 79 11.45 -1.49 -4.38
N LEU A 80 12.15 -2.35 -5.12
CA LEU A 80 11.55 -3.47 -5.87
C LEU A 80 10.35 -3.04 -6.75
N PRO A 81 10.47 -1.95 -7.52
CA PRO A 81 9.31 -1.36 -8.17
C PRO A 81 8.77 -2.22 -9.31
N ASN A 82 9.63 -3.02 -9.94
CA ASN A 82 9.32 -3.83 -11.12
C ASN A 82 9.17 -5.31 -10.80
N ASN A 83 9.26 -5.71 -9.55
CA ASN A 83 9.15 -7.13 -9.18
C ASN A 83 7.72 -7.60 -9.42
N THR A 84 7.51 -8.43 -10.43
CA THR A 84 6.17 -8.95 -10.75
C THR A 84 5.92 -10.31 -10.10
N SER A 85 6.86 -11.22 -10.19
CA SER A 85 6.73 -12.61 -9.71
C SER A 85 7.87 -13.09 -8.83
N GLY A 86 8.93 -12.31 -8.68
CA GLY A 86 10.07 -12.66 -7.82
C GLY A 86 9.66 -12.84 -6.36
N SER A 87 10.24 -13.81 -5.69
CA SER A 87 9.91 -14.15 -4.30
C SER A 87 11.15 -14.11 -3.42
N SER A 88 10.93 -13.91 -2.13
CA SER A 88 12.00 -13.92 -1.11
C SER A 88 13.07 -12.84 -1.32
N ASN A 89 12.71 -11.72 -1.92
CA ASN A 89 13.62 -10.61 -2.15
C ASN A 89 13.53 -9.59 -1.02
N THR A 90 14.67 -9.04 -0.63
CA THR A 90 14.71 -7.91 0.32
C THR A 90 15.43 -6.74 -0.32
N GLY A 91 14.71 -5.65 -0.52
CA GLY A 91 15.22 -4.37 -1.01
C GLY A 91 15.06 -3.29 0.05
N VAL A 92 16.16 -2.69 0.47
CA VAL A 92 16.15 -1.57 1.40
C VAL A 92 16.93 -0.39 0.79
N GLY A 93 16.26 0.72 0.69
CA GLY A 93 16.80 1.93 0.09
C GLY A 93 16.02 2.38 -1.13
N SER A 94 16.16 3.65 -1.50
CA SER A 94 15.52 4.20 -2.68
C SER A 94 16.01 3.49 -3.94
N PHE A 95 15.10 3.02 -4.78
CA PHE A 95 15.37 2.26 -6.01
C PHE A 95 16.16 0.96 -5.80
N ALA A 96 16.19 0.42 -4.58
CA ALA A 96 16.84 -0.87 -4.33
C ALA A 96 16.20 -1.96 -5.19
N LEU A 97 17.03 -2.81 -5.80
CA LEU A 97 16.60 -3.91 -6.67
C LEU A 97 15.63 -3.45 -7.79
N SER A 98 15.88 -2.28 -8.37
CA SER A 98 14.96 -1.65 -9.33
C SER A 98 14.79 -2.45 -10.64
N SER A 99 15.72 -3.31 -10.97
CA SER A 99 15.67 -4.14 -12.18
C SER A 99 15.24 -5.60 -11.92
N ASN A 100 14.89 -5.92 -10.66
CA ASN A 100 14.40 -7.26 -10.34
C ASN A 100 12.95 -7.40 -10.78
N ASP A 101 12.65 -8.41 -11.57
CA ASP A 101 11.30 -8.73 -12.02
C ASP A 101 10.83 -10.09 -11.47
N SER A 102 11.61 -11.12 -11.71
CA SER A 102 11.26 -12.50 -11.36
C SER A 102 12.37 -13.21 -10.54
N GLY A 103 13.44 -12.53 -10.21
CA GLY A 103 14.52 -13.06 -9.40
C GLY A 103 14.12 -13.36 -7.96
N SER A 104 14.85 -14.20 -7.33
CA SER A 104 14.67 -14.59 -5.93
C SER A 104 15.98 -14.54 -5.17
#